data_cb3b2c0f3f07990e156cf73d4704c57e
#
_entry.id   cb3b2c0f3f07990e156cf73d4704c57e
#
_cell.length_a   1.000
_cell.length_b   1.000
_cell.length_c   1.000
_cell.angle_alpha   90.00
_cell.angle_beta   90.00
_cell.angle_gamma   90.00
#
_symmetry.space_group_name_H-M   'P 1'
#
loop_
_entity.id
_entity.type
_entity.pdbx_description
1 polymer ?
#
loop_
_entity_poly.entity_id
_entity_poly.type
_entity_poly.pdbx_seq_one_letter_code
_entity_poly.pdbx_strand_id
1 'polypeptide(L)'
;MSNNKPDFTIGRRSLLGSASALAVIGTPSILYAQAKEVVIGGAASHKPFLDAVVVPEVEKKFSCKIVFEGTRSLVNLEKMQKNKDKQYLSIVMMDDPVMIQAVKEGLLDPLTPAKAPNMKFLKPGTVHMDGMWVNYLQPWLGIAYNPKVMAKPPASWAEIYDPKYKGRIILPSLQNTEGLANLFMAAHLQTGKPVEEAQNDIDAAFKKLVTLKPNLLTAYTQMPQAYNLLEQGEGFMISSAISQVALDRKASGAPVDIAVPSEGIFSMPSGIAAVKGAPQMELAFAIINEMIGADLQSKLAAATASLPTNSEAKVPAGMPTNAKMHTTDWANVAANRSAWVQRWDREMAL
;
A
#
# COMPACT_ATOMS: atom_id res chain seq x y z
N MET A 1 54.90 53.38 -29.37
CA MET A 1 55.93 52.82 -30.22
C MET A 1 55.53 51.46 -30.67
N SER A 2 55.08 51.44 -31.87
CA SER A 2 55.43 50.65 -33.06
C SER A 2 54.93 49.17 -32.94
N ASN A 3 53.82 48.88 -33.53
CA ASN A 3 53.51 48.24 -34.84
C ASN A 3 54.50 47.12 -35.24
N ASN A 4 53.91 45.90 -35.40
CA ASN A 4 53.99 45.25 -36.74
C ASN A 4 53.12 43.95 -36.74
N LYS A 5 52.11 43.93 -37.63
CA LYS A 5 51.51 42.71 -38.20
C LYS A 5 52.35 42.27 -39.40
N PRO A 6 52.36 41.03 -39.78
CA PRO A 6 52.44 40.69 -41.20
C PRO A 6 51.16 39.95 -41.68
N ASP A 7 50.67 40.49 -42.79
CA ASP A 7 49.81 39.85 -43.78
C ASP A 7 50.57 38.70 -44.47
N PHE A 8 49.82 37.58 -44.67
CA PHE A 8 50.15 36.56 -45.67
C PHE A 8 48.93 36.17 -46.47
N THR A 9 48.81 36.80 -47.63
CA THR A 9 48.04 36.31 -48.76
C THR A 9 48.84 35.28 -49.53
N ILE A 10 48.31 34.05 -49.73
CA ILE A 10 48.81 33.13 -50.74
C ILE A 10 47.68 32.56 -51.56
N GLY A 11 47.87 32.67 -52.85
CA GLY A 11 46.91 32.46 -53.89
C GLY A 11 46.54 30.99 -54.21
N ARG A 12 45.51 30.96 -54.99
CA ARG A 12 45.00 29.77 -55.67
C ARG A 12 46.04 29.25 -56.68
N ARG A 13 46.26 27.91 -56.65
CA ARG A 13 46.41 27.07 -57.86
C ARG A 13 46.54 25.60 -57.48
N SER A 14 45.50 24.84 -57.90
CA SER A 14 45.51 23.49 -58.47
C SER A 14 46.58 22.48 -58.08
N LEU A 15 46.20 21.31 -57.63
CA LEU A 15 46.66 20.05 -58.24
C LEU A 15 45.69 18.89 -57.89
N LEU A 16 45.35 18.22 -58.96
CA LEU A 16 44.56 16.99 -59.04
C LEU A 16 45.32 15.81 -58.39
N GLY A 17 44.57 14.88 -57.84
CA GLY A 17 44.95 13.48 -57.87
C GLY A 17 45.09 12.79 -56.52
N SER A 18 44.15 12.03 -56.17
CA SER A 18 44.19 10.62 -55.70
C SER A 18 42.95 10.31 -54.90
N ALA A 19 42.01 9.61 -55.51
CA ALA A 19 40.87 9.00 -54.83
C ALA A 19 41.39 7.83 -53.99
N SER A 20 41.55 8.04 -52.68
CA SER A 20 41.65 6.94 -51.73
C SER A 20 40.26 6.66 -51.16
N ALA A 21 39.65 5.60 -51.61
CA ALA A 21 38.43 5.07 -51.04
C ALA A 21 38.70 4.60 -49.61
N LEU A 22 38.44 5.44 -48.63
CA LEU A 22 38.30 5.02 -47.23
C LEU A 22 37.02 4.21 -47.12
N ALA A 23 37.12 2.88 -47.10
CA ALA A 23 36.07 2.00 -46.67
C ALA A 23 35.75 2.37 -45.22
N VAL A 24 34.65 3.09 -45.00
CA VAL A 24 34.06 3.25 -43.67
C VAL A 24 33.53 1.86 -43.30
N ILE A 25 34.33 1.11 -42.57
CA ILE A 25 33.86 -0.06 -41.85
C ILE A 25 32.87 0.49 -40.81
N GLY A 26 31.60 0.47 -41.18
CA GLY A 26 30.53 0.75 -40.25
C GLY A 26 30.58 -0.27 -39.12
N THR A 27 31.14 0.13 -37.99
CA THR A 27 30.89 -0.60 -36.73
C THR A 27 29.39 -0.68 -36.55
N PRO A 28 28.83 -1.87 -36.38
CA PRO A 28 27.43 -1.97 -36.06
C PRO A 28 27.26 -1.21 -34.73
N SER A 29 26.63 -0.05 -34.80
CA SER A 29 26.09 0.59 -33.62
C SER A 29 25.08 -0.39 -33.05
N ILE A 30 25.48 -1.13 -32.01
CA ILE A 30 24.58 -1.88 -31.17
C ILE A 30 23.70 -0.79 -30.55
N LEU A 31 22.54 -0.56 -31.18
CA LEU A 31 21.44 0.17 -30.57
C LEU A 31 21.07 -0.67 -29.35
N TYR A 32 21.64 -0.33 -28.19
CA TYR A 32 21.07 -0.76 -26.92
C TYR A 32 19.64 -0.20 -26.92
N ALA A 33 18.67 -1.05 -27.19
CA ALA A 33 17.29 -0.68 -27.00
C ALA A 33 17.18 -0.23 -25.54
N GLN A 34 16.93 1.06 -25.34
CA GLN A 34 16.77 1.62 -24.01
C GLN A 34 15.68 0.82 -23.31
N ALA A 35 16.01 0.24 -22.15
CA ALA A 35 15.05 -0.60 -21.43
C ALA A 35 13.76 0.22 -21.22
N LYS A 36 12.63 -0.41 -21.50
CA LYS A 36 11.30 0.21 -21.31
C LYS A 36 11.15 0.59 -19.84
N GLU A 37 10.92 1.87 -19.56
CA GLU A 37 10.70 2.35 -18.21
C GLU A 37 9.22 2.28 -17.83
N VAL A 38 8.93 1.76 -16.63
CA VAL A 38 7.60 1.70 -16.04
C VAL A 38 7.63 2.43 -14.71
N VAL A 39 6.85 3.50 -14.60
CA VAL A 39 6.77 4.29 -13.37
C VAL A 39 5.61 3.80 -12.52
N ILE A 40 5.90 3.43 -11.26
CA ILE A 40 4.94 2.95 -10.28
C ILE A 40 4.81 3.99 -9.17
N GLY A 41 3.64 4.58 -9.01
CA GLY A 41 3.31 5.43 -7.87
C GLY A 41 2.73 4.62 -6.71
N GLY A 42 3.25 4.82 -5.49
CA GLY A 42 2.75 4.09 -4.32
C GLY A 42 3.09 4.79 -3.00
N ALA A 43 2.75 4.16 -1.87
CA ALA A 43 3.16 4.66 -0.57
C ALA A 43 4.67 4.49 -0.37
N ALA A 44 5.32 5.49 0.25
CA ALA A 44 6.76 5.43 0.50
C ALA A 44 7.20 4.19 1.30
N SER A 45 6.32 3.68 2.17
CA SER A 45 6.51 2.44 2.94
C SER A 45 6.57 1.17 2.09
N HIS A 46 6.16 1.23 0.82
CA HIS A 46 6.25 0.07 -0.09
C HIS A 46 7.66 -0.15 -0.65
N LYS A 47 8.51 0.88 -0.62
CA LYS A 47 9.84 0.81 -1.24
C LYS A 47 10.69 -0.37 -0.77
N PRO A 48 10.80 -0.69 0.53
CA PRO A 48 11.67 -1.78 0.98
C PRO A 48 11.30 -3.13 0.36
N PHE A 49 10.03 -3.51 0.36
CA PHE A 49 9.62 -4.81 -0.20
C PHE A 49 9.58 -4.79 -1.73
N LEU A 50 9.30 -3.66 -2.35
CA LEU A 50 9.38 -3.53 -3.81
C LEU A 50 10.83 -3.72 -4.28
N ASP A 51 11.80 -3.04 -3.67
CA ASP A 51 13.22 -3.17 -4.02
C ASP A 51 13.77 -4.57 -3.73
N ALA A 52 13.33 -5.19 -2.64
CA ALA A 52 13.84 -6.51 -2.25
C ALA A 52 13.21 -7.67 -3.03
N VAL A 53 11.95 -7.56 -3.44
CA VAL A 53 11.18 -8.70 -3.98
C VAL A 53 10.69 -8.44 -5.39
N VAL A 54 9.99 -7.31 -5.64
CA VAL A 54 9.28 -7.10 -6.91
C VAL A 54 10.22 -6.65 -8.03
N VAL A 55 11.01 -5.61 -7.77
CA VAL A 55 11.85 -4.98 -8.79
C VAL A 55 12.82 -5.96 -9.44
N PRO A 56 13.60 -6.77 -8.69
CA PRO A 56 14.54 -7.72 -9.30
C PRO A 56 13.86 -8.78 -10.18
N GLU A 57 12.70 -9.28 -9.76
CA GLU A 57 11.96 -10.31 -10.51
C GLU A 57 11.35 -9.74 -11.79
N VAL A 58 10.70 -8.57 -11.67
CA VAL A 58 10.00 -7.90 -12.77
C VAL A 58 10.97 -7.38 -13.82
N GLU A 59 12.03 -6.68 -13.41
CA GLU A 59 13.03 -6.16 -14.35
C GLU A 59 13.72 -7.28 -15.14
N LYS A 60 14.07 -8.37 -14.45
CA LYS A 60 14.66 -9.55 -15.09
C LYS A 60 13.69 -10.20 -16.07
N LYS A 61 12.42 -10.41 -15.66
CA LYS A 61 11.42 -11.11 -16.46
C LYS A 61 11.02 -10.34 -17.72
N PHE A 62 10.86 -9.03 -17.62
CA PHE A 62 10.34 -8.20 -18.69
C PHE A 62 11.38 -7.34 -19.41
N SER A 63 12.66 -7.46 -19.03
CA SER A 63 13.75 -6.62 -19.58
C SER A 63 13.39 -5.13 -19.58
N CYS A 64 12.85 -4.65 -18.46
CA CYS A 64 12.41 -3.28 -18.24
C CYS A 64 13.15 -2.65 -17.07
N LYS A 65 12.88 -1.37 -16.82
CA LYS A 65 13.31 -0.64 -15.63
C LYS A 65 12.10 -0.16 -14.85
N ILE A 66 12.09 -0.44 -13.56
CA ILE A 66 11.06 0.06 -12.64
C ILE A 66 11.54 1.34 -11.96
N VAL A 67 10.76 2.39 -12.06
CA VAL A 67 10.94 3.63 -11.30
C VAL A 67 9.81 3.72 -10.28
N PHE A 68 10.13 3.57 -9.01
CA PHE A 68 9.14 3.67 -7.94
C PHE A 68 9.13 5.08 -7.34
N GLU A 69 7.99 5.74 -7.42
CA GLU A 69 7.71 7.03 -6.78
C GLU A 69 6.97 6.82 -5.46
N GLY A 70 7.72 6.78 -4.36
CA GLY A 70 7.18 6.61 -3.01
C GLY A 70 6.58 7.92 -2.47
N THR A 71 5.24 7.99 -2.37
CA THR A 71 4.50 9.16 -1.87
C THR A 71 3.35 8.74 -0.95
N ARG A 72 2.14 9.21 -1.19
CA ARG A 72 0.88 8.81 -0.55
C ARG A 72 -0.21 8.66 -1.60
N SER A 73 -1.25 7.91 -1.30
CA SER A 73 -2.36 7.63 -2.22
C SER A 73 -2.97 8.90 -2.83
N LEU A 74 -3.29 9.91 -2.02
CA LEU A 74 -3.84 11.19 -2.51
C LEU A 74 -2.86 11.95 -3.41
N VAL A 75 -1.56 11.93 -3.12
CA VAL A 75 -0.54 12.58 -3.96
C VAL A 75 -0.46 11.89 -5.33
N ASN A 76 -0.56 10.56 -5.38
CA ASN A 76 -0.60 9.83 -6.65
C ASN A 76 -1.88 10.15 -7.44
N LEU A 77 -3.01 10.28 -6.77
CA LEU A 77 -4.26 10.74 -7.41
C LEU A 77 -4.08 12.15 -8.02
N GLU A 78 -3.54 13.10 -7.26
CA GLU A 78 -3.27 14.44 -7.76
C GLU A 78 -2.32 14.45 -8.98
N LYS A 79 -1.29 13.58 -8.97
CA LYS A 79 -0.39 13.42 -10.12
C LYS A 79 -1.13 12.94 -11.37
N MET A 80 -2.01 11.94 -11.22
CA MET A 80 -2.84 11.47 -12.34
C MET A 80 -3.79 12.55 -12.84
N GLN A 81 -4.43 13.32 -11.95
CA GLN A 81 -5.31 14.43 -12.31
C GLN A 81 -4.59 15.52 -13.10
N LYS A 82 -3.41 15.95 -12.61
CA LYS A 82 -2.59 16.99 -13.25
C LYS A 82 -2.03 16.57 -14.61
N ASN A 83 -1.85 15.27 -14.82
CA ASN A 83 -1.28 14.71 -16.06
C ASN A 83 -2.32 13.96 -16.89
N LYS A 84 -3.60 14.28 -16.77
CA LYS A 84 -4.70 13.52 -17.39
C LYS A 84 -4.54 13.35 -18.92
N ASP A 85 -4.03 14.36 -19.60
CA ASP A 85 -3.83 14.34 -21.05
C ASP A 85 -2.53 13.64 -21.48
N LYS A 86 -1.57 13.50 -20.59
CA LYS A 86 -0.28 12.84 -20.84
C LYS A 86 0.22 12.17 -19.58
N GLN A 87 -0.35 11.03 -19.26
CA GLN A 87 0.05 10.25 -18.10
C GLN A 87 1.50 9.79 -18.20
N TYR A 88 2.19 9.75 -17.06
CA TYR A 88 3.53 9.19 -16.95
C TYR A 88 3.62 8.06 -15.93
N LEU A 89 2.72 8.04 -14.93
CA LEU A 89 2.54 6.90 -14.05
C LEU A 89 1.90 5.76 -14.83
N SER A 90 2.52 4.59 -14.86
CA SER A 90 1.98 3.42 -15.55
C SER A 90 1.12 2.56 -14.63
N ILE A 91 1.53 2.46 -13.38
CA ILE A 91 0.86 1.68 -12.32
C ILE A 91 0.73 2.55 -11.09
N VAL A 92 -0.37 2.41 -10.37
CA VAL A 92 -0.56 3.01 -9.05
C VAL A 92 -0.92 1.95 -8.01
N MET A 93 -0.36 2.14 -6.82
CA MET A 93 -0.62 1.34 -5.62
C MET A 93 -1.19 2.29 -4.57
N MET A 94 -2.52 2.23 -4.36
CA MET A 94 -3.23 3.18 -3.52
C MET A 94 -4.27 2.48 -2.65
N ASP A 95 -4.71 3.17 -1.62
CA ASP A 95 -5.79 2.72 -0.76
C ASP A 95 -7.14 2.72 -1.50
N ASP A 96 -8.00 1.77 -1.18
CA ASP A 96 -9.28 1.57 -1.86
C ASP A 96 -10.16 2.84 -1.95
N PRO A 97 -10.30 3.69 -0.91
CA PRO A 97 -11.07 4.92 -1.03
C PRO A 97 -10.55 5.89 -2.10
N VAL A 98 -9.22 5.91 -2.31
CA VAL A 98 -8.58 6.76 -3.32
C VAL A 98 -8.71 6.13 -4.71
N MET A 99 -8.66 4.79 -4.81
CA MET A 99 -8.98 4.07 -6.05
C MET A 99 -10.41 4.38 -6.51
N ILE A 100 -11.38 4.40 -5.60
CA ILE A 100 -12.78 4.78 -5.91
C ILE A 100 -12.84 6.18 -6.54
N GLN A 101 -12.09 7.14 -6.02
CA GLN A 101 -12.02 8.48 -6.59
C GLN A 101 -11.40 8.47 -7.99
N ALA A 102 -10.28 7.75 -8.16
CA ALA A 102 -9.62 7.61 -9.46
C ALA A 102 -10.53 6.98 -10.52
N VAL A 103 -11.37 6.01 -10.15
CA VAL A 103 -12.38 5.41 -11.03
C VAL A 103 -13.45 6.43 -11.42
N LYS A 104 -14.00 7.18 -10.47
CA LYS A 104 -15.02 8.23 -10.75
C LYS A 104 -14.51 9.28 -11.72
N GLU A 105 -13.22 9.55 -11.74
CA GLU A 105 -12.58 10.52 -12.63
C GLU A 105 -12.09 9.91 -13.95
N GLY A 106 -12.27 8.59 -14.14
CA GLY A 106 -11.89 7.88 -15.36
C GLY A 106 -10.38 7.78 -15.57
N LEU A 107 -9.59 7.71 -14.48
CA LEU A 107 -8.12 7.70 -14.50
C LEU A 107 -7.52 6.29 -14.56
N LEU A 108 -8.30 5.24 -14.38
CA LEU A 108 -7.84 3.85 -14.38
C LEU A 108 -8.31 3.10 -15.62
N ASP A 109 -7.55 2.09 -16.01
CA ASP A 109 -7.89 1.18 -17.11
C ASP A 109 -8.14 -0.22 -16.55
N PRO A 110 -9.30 -0.85 -16.86
CA PRO A 110 -9.68 -2.09 -16.21
C PRO A 110 -8.75 -3.25 -16.56
N LEU A 111 -8.39 -4.00 -15.54
CA LEU A 111 -7.79 -5.31 -15.66
C LEU A 111 -8.87 -6.31 -16.11
N THR A 112 -8.54 -7.15 -17.06
CA THR A 112 -9.41 -8.23 -17.50
C THR A 112 -8.64 -9.54 -17.48
N PRO A 113 -9.31 -10.72 -17.45
CA PRO A 113 -8.62 -12.01 -17.53
C PRO A 113 -7.74 -12.16 -18.79
N ALA A 114 -8.05 -11.46 -19.87
CA ALA A 114 -7.20 -11.44 -21.06
C ALA A 114 -5.90 -10.66 -20.85
N LYS A 115 -5.95 -9.52 -20.14
CA LYS A 115 -4.79 -8.67 -19.82
C LYS A 115 -4.00 -9.18 -18.61
N ALA A 116 -4.67 -9.80 -17.64
CA ALA A 116 -4.09 -10.31 -16.41
C ALA A 116 -4.68 -11.70 -16.07
N PRO A 117 -4.18 -12.78 -16.68
CA PRO A 117 -4.73 -14.14 -16.51
C PRO A 117 -4.75 -14.64 -15.06
N ASN A 118 -3.86 -14.15 -14.19
CA ASN A 118 -3.82 -14.54 -12.78
C ASN A 118 -5.01 -14.02 -11.96
N MET A 119 -5.84 -13.10 -12.51
CA MET A 119 -7.08 -12.66 -11.87
C MET A 119 -8.03 -13.81 -11.52
N LYS A 120 -8.03 -14.90 -12.29
CA LYS A 120 -8.87 -16.08 -12.04
C LYS A 120 -8.56 -16.80 -10.72
N PHE A 121 -7.38 -16.56 -10.16
CA PHE A 121 -6.95 -17.15 -8.89
C PHE A 121 -7.11 -16.21 -7.71
N LEU A 122 -7.59 -14.99 -7.94
CA LEU A 122 -7.81 -14.03 -6.87
C LEU A 122 -9.00 -14.45 -6.00
N LYS A 123 -8.84 -14.31 -4.70
CA LYS A 123 -9.87 -14.62 -3.71
C LYS A 123 -11.08 -13.68 -3.86
N PRO A 124 -12.30 -14.14 -3.49
CA PRO A 124 -13.47 -13.27 -3.48
C PRO A 124 -13.23 -11.98 -2.70
N GLY A 125 -13.77 -10.86 -3.20
CA GLY A 125 -13.65 -9.54 -2.56
C GLY A 125 -12.31 -8.82 -2.79
N THR A 126 -11.43 -9.34 -3.66
CA THR A 126 -10.13 -8.71 -3.97
C THR A 126 -10.06 -8.12 -5.39
N VAL A 127 -11.12 -8.26 -6.16
CA VAL A 127 -11.34 -7.61 -7.46
C VAL A 127 -12.44 -6.59 -7.29
N HIS A 128 -12.20 -5.36 -7.68
CA HIS A 128 -13.10 -4.24 -7.41
C HIS A 128 -13.57 -3.55 -8.68
N MET A 129 -14.85 -3.12 -8.68
CA MET A 129 -15.47 -2.32 -9.73
C MET A 129 -15.13 -2.83 -11.14
N ASP A 130 -15.46 -4.12 -11.39
CA ASP A 130 -15.22 -4.79 -12.67
C ASP A 130 -13.75 -4.78 -13.13
N GLY A 131 -12.83 -4.91 -12.17
CA GLY A 131 -11.39 -5.00 -12.44
C GLY A 131 -10.68 -3.65 -12.55
N MET A 132 -11.31 -2.54 -12.16
CA MET A 132 -10.64 -1.23 -12.13
C MET A 132 -9.40 -1.24 -11.25
N TRP A 133 -9.41 -2.01 -10.15
CA TRP A 133 -8.23 -2.36 -9.40
C TRP A 133 -8.40 -3.73 -8.75
N VAL A 134 -7.28 -4.30 -8.34
CA VAL A 134 -7.23 -5.54 -7.56
C VAL A 134 -6.37 -5.34 -6.32
N ASN A 135 -6.64 -6.11 -5.26
CA ASN A 135 -5.73 -6.13 -4.12
C ASN A 135 -4.60 -7.14 -4.37
N TYR A 136 -3.35 -6.71 -4.21
CA TYR A 136 -2.17 -7.56 -4.42
C TYR A 136 -1.63 -8.17 -3.12
N LEU A 137 -2.03 -7.64 -1.96
CA LEU A 137 -1.76 -8.15 -0.62
C LEU A 137 -2.91 -7.80 0.31
N GLN A 138 -3.02 -8.54 1.43
CA GLN A 138 -3.95 -8.26 2.50
C GLN A 138 -3.22 -8.24 3.85
N PRO A 139 -2.58 -7.12 4.24
CA PRO A 139 -2.29 -6.88 5.65
C PRO A 139 -3.59 -6.94 6.44
N TRP A 140 -3.52 -7.40 7.66
CA TRP A 140 -4.72 -7.52 8.50
C TRP A 140 -4.57 -6.68 9.78
N LEU A 141 -5.69 -6.34 10.36
CA LEU A 141 -5.77 -5.57 11.60
C LEU A 141 -6.21 -6.50 12.73
N GLY A 142 -5.43 -6.51 13.79
CA GLY A 142 -5.71 -7.21 15.03
C GLY A 142 -5.33 -6.35 16.23
N ILE A 143 -5.28 -6.91 17.42
CA ILE A 143 -4.87 -6.19 18.64
C ILE A 143 -3.39 -6.45 18.88
N ALA A 144 -2.52 -5.42 18.75
CA ALA A 144 -1.14 -5.56 19.17
C ALA A 144 -1.05 -5.44 20.69
N TYR A 145 -0.18 -6.24 21.30
CA TYR A 145 0.00 -6.27 22.75
C TYR A 145 1.47 -6.46 23.14
N ASN A 146 1.81 -6.11 24.37
CA ASN A 146 3.15 -6.35 24.92
C ASN A 146 3.16 -7.62 25.78
N PRO A 147 3.81 -8.71 25.33
CA PRO A 147 3.84 -9.98 26.05
C PRO A 147 4.61 -9.96 27.38
N LYS A 148 5.38 -8.90 27.66
CA LYS A 148 6.06 -8.76 28.96
C LYS A 148 5.12 -8.27 30.06
N VAL A 149 4.04 -7.56 29.72
CA VAL A 149 3.06 -7.04 30.68
C VAL A 149 1.72 -7.76 30.58
N MET A 150 1.50 -8.52 29.52
CA MET A 150 0.32 -9.35 29.32
C MET A 150 0.71 -10.81 29.12
N ALA A 151 0.47 -11.65 30.12
CA ALA A 151 0.81 -13.08 30.07
C ALA A 151 0.04 -13.88 29.00
N LYS A 152 -1.09 -13.35 28.55
CA LYS A 152 -1.93 -13.97 27.53
C LYS A 152 -2.32 -12.93 26.46
N PRO A 153 -2.36 -13.32 25.17
CA PRO A 153 -2.89 -12.45 24.13
C PRO A 153 -4.35 -12.13 24.41
N PRO A 154 -4.83 -10.93 24.03
CA PRO A 154 -6.25 -10.61 24.09
C PRO A 154 -7.03 -11.53 23.15
N ALA A 155 -8.08 -12.17 23.67
CA ALA A 155 -8.89 -13.16 22.93
C ALA A 155 -10.10 -12.55 22.23
N SER A 156 -10.48 -11.32 22.59
CA SER A 156 -11.66 -10.63 22.08
C SER A 156 -11.40 -9.13 21.95
N TRP A 157 -12.00 -8.50 20.94
CA TRP A 157 -12.04 -7.03 20.83
C TRP A 157 -12.75 -6.37 22.01
N ALA A 158 -13.66 -7.08 22.69
CA ALA A 158 -14.33 -6.57 23.89
C ALA A 158 -13.35 -6.35 25.08
N GLU A 159 -12.20 -7.03 25.10
CA GLU A 159 -11.26 -6.90 26.20
C GLU A 159 -10.67 -5.50 26.36
N ILE A 160 -10.58 -4.70 25.30
CA ILE A 160 -10.09 -3.32 25.41
C ILE A 160 -10.99 -2.46 26.32
N TYR A 161 -12.27 -2.87 26.53
CA TYR A 161 -13.22 -2.19 27.40
C TYR A 161 -13.22 -2.70 28.85
N ASP A 162 -12.42 -3.75 29.17
CA ASP A 162 -12.34 -4.28 30.53
C ASP A 162 -11.69 -3.23 31.47
N PRO A 163 -12.35 -2.88 32.59
CA PRO A 163 -11.82 -1.87 33.53
C PRO A 163 -10.44 -2.20 34.11
N LYS A 164 -10.00 -3.47 34.07
CA LYS A 164 -8.64 -3.86 34.50
C LYS A 164 -7.55 -3.19 33.67
N TYR A 165 -7.86 -2.73 32.47
CA TYR A 165 -6.94 -2.03 31.57
C TYR A 165 -7.05 -0.50 31.62
N LYS A 166 -7.58 0.05 32.73
CA LYS A 166 -7.71 1.50 32.91
C LYS A 166 -6.38 2.21 32.65
N GLY A 167 -6.40 3.17 31.69
CA GLY A 167 -5.22 3.94 31.30
C GLY A 167 -4.12 3.12 30.60
N ARG A 168 -4.47 1.99 29.95
CA ARG A 168 -3.49 1.08 29.32
C ARG A 168 -3.73 0.81 27.85
N ILE A 169 -4.79 1.35 27.28
CA ILE A 169 -5.14 1.15 25.88
C ILE A 169 -4.64 2.31 25.02
N ILE A 170 -3.97 1.99 23.95
CA ILE A 170 -3.55 2.93 22.90
C ILE A 170 -4.50 2.78 21.73
N LEU A 171 -5.18 3.86 21.35
CA LEU A 171 -6.26 3.85 20.35
C LEU A 171 -5.82 4.61 19.09
N PRO A 172 -5.86 4.03 17.87
CA PRO A 172 -5.67 4.79 16.66
C PRO A 172 -6.81 5.78 16.44
N SER A 173 -6.48 7.02 16.11
CA SER A 173 -7.46 8.03 15.68
C SER A 173 -8.15 7.59 14.38
N LEU A 174 -9.37 8.08 14.13
CA LEU A 174 -10.06 7.89 12.84
C LEU A 174 -9.38 8.60 11.67
N GLN A 175 -8.39 9.45 11.93
CA GLN A 175 -7.50 9.98 10.88
C GLN A 175 -6.61 8.87 10.28
N ASN A 176 -6.37 7.80 11.01
CA ASN A 176 -5.68 6.60 10.55
C ASN A 176 -6.68 5.54 10.07
N THR A 177 -6.31 4.80 9.04
CA THR A 177 -7.21 3.79 8.45
C THR A 177 -7.50 2.64 9.42
N GLU A 178 -6.51 2.24 10.23
CA GLU A 178 -6.67 1.22 11.26
C GLU A 178 -7.66 1.63 12.37
N GLY A 179 -7.91 2.93 12.57
CA GLY A 179 -8.93 3.41 13.50
C GLY A 179 -10.36 2.99 13.13
N LEU A 180 -10.62 2.78 11.86
CA LEU A 180 -11.94 2.34 11.37
C LEU A 180 -12.34 0.96 11.90
N ALA A 181 -11.38 0.05 12.10
CA ALA A 181 -11.67 -1.26 12.67
C ALA A 181 -12.26 -1.14 14.09
N ASN A 182 -11.73 -0.21 14.91
CA ASN A 182 -12.31 0.07 16.23
C ASN A 182 -13.72 0.65 16.14
N LEU A 183 -13.98 1.52 15.18
CA LEU A 183 -15.31 2.10 14.97
C LEU A 183 -16.34 1.02 14.62
N PHE A 184 -16.02 0.18 13.65
CA PHE A 184 -16.94 -0.86 13.19
C PHE A 184 -17.11 -2.00 14.22
N MET A 185 -16.01 -2.37 14.89
CA MET A 185 -16.09 -3.34 15.97
C MET A 185 -16.88 -2.81 17.16
N ALA A 186 -16.76 -1.51 17.49
CA ALA A 186 -17.59 -0.89 18.53
C ALA A 186 -19.08 -0.94 18.18
N ALA A 187 -19.45 -0.71 16.92
CA ALA A 187 -20.83 -0.89 16.46
C ALA A 187 -21.31 -2.33 16.62
N HIS A 188 -20.48 -3.30 16.21
CA HIS A 188 -20.76 -4.73 16.40
C HIS A 188 -21.00 -5.07 17.88
N LEU A 189 -20.08 -4.67 18.77
CA LEU A 189 -20.18 -4.94 20.21
C LEU A 189 -21.37 -4.22 20.87
N GLN A 190 -21.80 -3.08 20.34
CA GLN A 190 -22.95 -2.34 20.84
C GLN A 190 -24.28 -2.94 20.41
N THR A 191 -24.35 -3.44 19.17
CA THR A 191 -25.62 -3.88 18.55
C THR A 191 -25.81 -5.39 18.56
N GLY A 192 -24.74 -6.16 18.67
CA GLY A 192 -24.73 -7.62 18.47
C GLY A 192 -24.89 -8.05 17.00
N LYS A 193 -25.01 -7.11 16.05
CA LYS A 193 -25.14 -7.41 14.64
C LYS A 193 -23.81 -7.83 14.03
N PRO A 194 -23.80 -8.62 12.93
CA PRO A 194 -22.55 -8.87 12.17
C PRO A 194 -21.85 -7.57 11.80
N VAL A 195 -20.50 -7.58 11.77
CA VAL A 195 -19.70 -6.37 11.48
C VAL A 195 -20.09 -5.74 10.16
N GLU A 196 -20.33 -6.55 9.14
CA GLU A 196 -20.71 -6.12 7.79
C GLU A 196 -22.02 -5.31 7.75
N GLU A 197 -22.92 -5.54 8.70
CA GLU A 197 -24.14 -4.76 8.90
C GLU A 197 -23.91 -3.61 9.88
N ALA A 198 -23.27 -3.91 11.01
CA ALA A 198 -23.06 -2.97 12.11
C ALA A 198 -22.22 -1.75 11.70
N GLN A 199 -21.28 -1.89 10.74
CA GLN A 199 -20.44 -0.77 10.27
C GLN A 199 -21.24 0.41 9.71
N ASN A 200 -22.53 0.25 9.44
CA ASN A 200 -23.42 1.33 9.01
C ASN A 200 -24.10 2.06 10.18
N ASP A 201 -24.03 1.52 11.41
CA ASP A 201 -24.62 2.13 12.61
C ASP A 201 -23.55 2.92 13.39
N ILE A 202 -23.26 4.10 12.87
CA ILE A 202 -22.21 4.97 13.42
C ILE A 202 -22.60 5.55 14.79
N ASP A 203 -23.88 5.73 15.08
CA ASP A 203 -24.34 6.20 16.38
C ASP A 203 -24.10 5.13 17.46
N ALA A 204 -24.40 3.88 17.16
CA ALA A 204 -24.07 2.75 18.05
C ALA A 204 -22.55 2.63 18.25
N ALA A 205 -21.75 2.84 17.18
CA ALA A 205 -20.29 2.82 17.25
C ALA A 205 -19.76 3.86 18.25
N PHE A 206 -20.13 5.12 18.11
CA PHE A 206 -19.67 6.19 18.99
C PHE A 206 -20.18 6.04 20.42
N LYS A 207 -21.44 5.59 20.61
CA LYS A 207 -21.98 5.26 21.93
C LYS A 207 -21.09 4.26 22.67
N LYS A 208 -20.60 3.23 21.97
CA LYS A 208 -19.67 2.24 22.53
C LYS A 208 -18.27 2.81 22.73
N LEU A 209 -17.71 3.50 21.74
CA LEU A 209 -16.36 4.05 21.80
C LEU A 209 -16.15 4.99 22.98
N VAL A 210 -17.11 5.86 23.28
CA VAL A 210 -17.03 6.79 24.41
C VAL A 210 -16.83 6.03 25.74
N THR A 211 -17.36 4.82 25.88
CA THR A 211 -17.15 4.01 27.08
C THR A 211 -15.72 3.51 27.24
N LEU A 212 -14.89 3.59 26.19
CA LEU A 212 -13.49 3.22 26.24
C LEU A 212 -12.60 4.30 26.90
N LYS A 213 -13.04 5.54 27.00
CA LYS A 213 -12.22 6.67 27.49
C LYS A 213 -11.48 6.42 28.81
N PRO A 214 -12.07 5.80 29.84
CA PRO A 214 -11.33 5.50 31.08
C PRO A 214 -10.14 4.55 30.90
N ASN A 215 -10.18 3.71 29.85
CA ASN A 215 -9.11 2.73 29.57
C ASN A 215 -8.01 3.32 28.69
N LEU A 216 -8.24 4.47 28.07
CA LEU A 216 -7.26 5.07 27.15
C LEU A 216 -6.05 5.62 27.91
N LEU A 217 -4.87 5.21 27.50
CA LEU A 217 -3.61 5.88 27.77
C LEU A 217 -3.48 7.10 26.85
N THR A 218 -3.75 6.90 25.57
CA THR A 218 -3.71 7.94 24.55
C THR A 218 -4.46 7.52 23.29
N ALA A 219 -4.84 8.51 22.47
CA ALA A 219 -5.21 8.31 21.08
C ALA A 219 -4.07 8.84 20.19
N TYR A 220 -3.67 8.08 19.15
CA TYR A 220 -2.54 8.46 18.30
C TYR A 220 -2.94 8.75 16.85
N THR A 221 -2.17 9.65 16.24
CA THR A 221 -2.11 9.87 14.78
C THR A 221 -0.75 9.45 14.22
N GLN A 222 0.28 9.36 15.06
CA GLN A 222 1.64 8.99 14.70
C GLN A 222 1.99 7.62 15.26
N MET A 223 1.97 6.61 14.38
CA MET A 223 2.16 5.20 14.73
C MET A 223 3.48 4.89 15.49
N PRO A 224 4.64 5.49 15.17
CA PRO A 224 5.87 5.20 15.92
C PRO A 224 5.75 5.49 17.42
N GLN A 225 5.05 6.57 17.80
CA GLN A 225 4.85 6.92 19.22
C GLN A 225 3.99 5.88 19.94
N ALA A 226 2.95 5.37 19.28
CA ALA A 226 2.10 4.33 19.83
C ALA A 226 2.88 3.05 20.17
N TYR A 227 3.74 2.62 19.26
CA TYR A 227 4.57 1.44 19.49
C TYR A 227 5.64 1.67 20.55
N ASN A 228 6.22 2.86 20.66
CA ASN A 228 7.16 3.17 21.74
C ASN A 228 6.50 3.01 23.12
N LEU A 229 5.28 3.52 23.30
CA LEU A 229 4.51 3.36 24.55
C LEU A 229 4.15 1.89 24.81
N LEU A 230 3.84 1.12 23.77
CA LEU A 230 3.57 -0.31 23.88
C LEU A 230 4.82 -1.07 24.33
N GLU A 231 5.97 -0.82 23.69
CA GLU A 231 7.25 -1.49 23.95
C GLU A 231 7.79 -1.19 25.36
N GLN A 232 7.58 0.03 25.85
CA GLN A 232 7.95 0.46 27.19
C GLN A 232 7.02 -0.13 28.28
N GLY A 233 5.88 -0.70 27.88
CA GLY A 233 4.87 -1.27 28.78
C GLY A 233 4.01 -0.22 29.48
N GLU A 234 4.02 1.03 29.02
CA GLU A 234 3.09 2.05 29.48
C GLU A 234 1.69 1.76 28.95
N GLY A 235 1.56 1.46 27.65
CA GLY A 235 0.39 0.85 27.06
C GLY A 235 0.51 -0.67 27.04
N PHE A 236 -0.59 -1.37 27.25
CA PHE A 236 -0.62 -2.82 27.21
C PHE A 236 -1.07 -3.34 25.85
N MET A 237 -1.97 -2.59 25.19
CA MET A 237 -2.54 -2.94 23.89
C MET A 237 -2.63 -1.71 22.98
N ILE A 238 -2.37 -1.92 21.68
CA ILE A 238 -2.87 -1.05 20.62
C ILE A 238 -4.13 -1.73 20.09
N SER A 239 -5.26 -1.08 20.26
CA SER A 239 -6.60 -1.67 20.05
C SER A 239 -6.89 -2.09 18.61
N SER A 240 -6.20 -1.53 17.63
CA SER A 240 -6.19 -1.98 16.24
C SER A 240 -4.83 -1.64 15.63
N ALA A 241 -4.12 -2.66 15.22
CA ALA A 241 -2.75 -2.55 14.73
C ALA A 241 -2.59 -3.28 13.40
N ILE A 242 -1.75 -2.75 12.53
CA ILE A 242 -1.41 -3.35 11.24
C ILE A 242 -0.45 -4.52 11.49
N SER A 243 -0.82 -5.72 11.01
CA SER A 243 -0.07 -6.96 11.19
C SER A 243 1.40 -6.84 10.79
N GLN A 244 1.67 -6.27 9.63
CA GLN A 244 3.03 -6.07 9.13
C GLN A 244 3.89 -5.31 10.15
N VAL A 245 3.41 -4.17 10.67
CA VAL A 245 4.18 -3.33 11.59
C VAL A 245 4.46 -4.05 12.91
N ALA A 246 3.44 -4.72 13.47
CA ALA A 246 3.58 -5.47 14.72
C ALA A 246 4.57 -6.64 14.58
N LEU A 247 4.47 -7.40 13.47
CA LEU A 247 5.31 -8.57 13.24
C LEU A 247 6.75 -8.20 12.86
N ASP A 248 6.97 -7.10 12.15
CA ASP A 248 8.31 -6.57 11.85
C ASP A 248 9.02 -6.17 13.17
N ARG A 249 8.30 -5.52 14.10
CA ARG A 249 8.84 -5.17 15.42
C ARG A 249 9.13 -6.41 16.26
N LYS A 250 8.24 -7.39 16.26
CA LYS A 250 8.47 -8.70 16.89
C LYS A 250 9.71 -9.38 16.33
N ALA A 251 9.87 -9.42 15.02
CA ALA A 251 11.04 -10.00 14.35
C ALA A 251 12.34 -9.27 14.71
N SER A 252 12.26 -7.96 14.96
CA SER A 252 13.38 -7.14 15.43
C SER A 252 13.68 -7.29 16.94
N GLY A 253 12.97 -8.16 17.66
CA GLY A 253 13.16 -8.43 19.08
C GLY A 253 12.43 -7.48 20.03
N ALA A 254 11.57 -6.60 19.53
CA ALA A 254 10.74 -5.75 20.38
C ALA A 254 9.69 -6.60 21.14
N PRO A 255 9.30 -6.21 22.35
CA PRO A 255 8.27 -6.91 23.13
C PRO A 255 6.86 -6.58 22.59
N VAL A 256 6.63 -6.94 21.35
CA VAL A 256 5.38 -6.73 20.63
C VAL A 256 4.93 -8.05 20.02
N ASP A 257 3.65 -8.32 20.12
CA ASP A 257 2.98 -9.38 19.35
C ASP A 257 1.61 -8.89 18.90
N ILE A 258 0.94 -9.66 18.04
CA ILE A 258 -0.39 -9.31 17.56
C ILE A 258 -1.34 -10.48 17.76
N ALA A 259 -2.49 -10.21 18.37
CA ALA A 259 -3.54 -11.17 18.63
C ALA A 259 -4.59 -11.17 17.51
N VAL A 260 -5.17 -12.34 17.32
CA VAL A 260 -6.32 -12.59 16.46
C VAL A 260 -7.54 -12.80 17.35
N PRO A 261 -8.40 -11.79 17.54
CA PRO A 261 -9.57 -11.90 18.39
C PRO A 261 -10.62 -12.87 17.81
N SER A 262 -11.45 -13.43 18.70
CA SER A 262 -12.49 -14.43 18.34
C SER A 262 -13.54 -13.90 17.38
N GLU A 263 -13.85 -12.61 17.41
CA GLU A 263 -14.79 -11.97 16.50
C GLU A 263 -14.25 -11.89 15.07
N GLY A 264 -12.93 -12.04 14.91
CA GLY A 264 -12.24 -11.94 13.62
C GLY A 264 -11.31 -10.72 13.52
N ILE A 265 -10.79 -10.53 12.33
CA ILE A 265 -9.83 -9.48 11.98
C ILE A 265 -10.35 -8.68 10.77
N PHE A 266 -9.82 -7.48 10.56
CA PHE A 266 -10.19 -6.69 9.38
C PHE A 266 -9.11 -6.80 8.31
N SER A 267 -9.54 -6.87 7.06
CA SER A 267 -8.64 -6.71 5.93
C SER A 267 -8.23 -5.24 5.79
N MET A 268 -6.94 -5.01 5.58
CA MET A 268 -6.40 -3.73 5.15
C MET A 268 -5.73 -3.92 3.78
N PRO A 269 -6.53 -4.07 2.73
CA PRO A 269 -6.00 -4.36 1.40
C PRO A 269 -5.28 -3.16 0.82
N SER A 270 -4.28 -3.45 -0.02
CA SER A 270 -3.63 -2.45 -0.87
C SER A 270 -4.01 -2.68 -2.31
N GLY A 271 -4.63 -1.69 -2.94
CA GLY A 271 -5.02 -1.75 -4.33
C GLY A 271 -3.86 -1.52 -5.28
N ILE A 272 -3.87 -2.22 -6.43
CA ILE A 272 -2.99 -1.98 -7.56
C ILE A 272 -3.83 -1.83 -8.83
N ALA A 273 -3.51 -0.83 -9.65
CA ALA A 273 -4.24 -0.51 -10.87
C ALA A 273 -3.32 -0.02 -11.99
N ALA A 274 -3.76 -0.20 -13.23
CA ALA A 274 -3.15 0.40 -14.40
C ALA A 274 -3.73 1.81 -14.62
N VAL A 275 -2.87 2.78 -14.92
CA VAL A 275 -3.27 4.17 -15.17
C VAL A 275 -3.67 4.32 -16.63
N LYS A 276 -4.88 4.79 -16.88
CA LYS A 276 -5.43 4.94 -18.24
C LYS A 276 -4.62 5.94 -19.07
N GLY A 277 -4.26 5.53 -20.28
CA GLY A 277 -3.50 6.39 -21.20
C GLY A 277 -2.01 6.55 -20.84
N ALA A 278 -1.50 5.76 -19.91
CA ALA A 278 -0.11 5.76 -19.52
C ALA A 278 0.81 5.14 -20.61
N PRO A 279 2.10 5.45 -20.62
CA PRO A 279 3.06 4.76 -21.46
C PRO A 279 3.19 3.28 -21.05
N GLN A 280 3.55 2.43 -22.01
CA GLN A 280 3.84 1.00 -21.77
C GLN A 280 2.67 0.21 -21.15
N MET A 281 1.42 0.47 -21.55
CA MET A 281 0.20 -0.15 -20.97
C MET A 281 0.25 -1.67 -20.93
N GLU A 282 0.67 -2.33 -22.04
CA GLU A 282 0.78 -3.79 -22.11
C GLU A 282 1.78 -4.33 -21.06
N LEU A 283 2.88 -3.61 -20.86
CA LEU A 283 3.86 -3.97 -19.86
C LEU A 283 3.33 -3.71 -18.44
N ALA A 284 2.56 -2.64 -18.23
CA ALA A 284 1.91 -2.37 -16.95
C ALA A 284 0.93 -3.51 -16.56
N PHE A 285 0.11 -3.97 -17.50
CA PHE A 285 -0.77 -5.12 -17.27
C PHE A 285 0.01 -6.40 -16.97
N ALA A 286 1.10 -6.66 -17.70
CA ALA A 286 1.94 -7.83 -17.48
C ALA A 286 2.61 -7.79 -16.09
N ILE A 287 3.06 -6.64 -15.64
CA ILE A 287 3.63 -6.45 -14.29
C ILE A 287 2.57 -6.64 -13.21
N ILE A 288 1.39 -6.06 -13.37
CA ILE A 288 0.29 -6.28 -12.42
C ILE A 288 -0.07 -7.77 -12.36
N ASN A 289 -0.17 -8.42 -13.54
CA ASN A 289 -0.44 -9.86 -13.58
C ASN A 289 0.63 -10.68 -12.83
N GLU A 290 1.90 -10.29 -12.92
CA GLU A 290 2.97 -10.92 -12.16
C GLU A 290 2.81 -10.68 -10.66
N MET A 291 2.50 -9.45 -10.26
CA MET A 291 2.32 -9.07 -8.85
C MET A 291 1.14 -9.79 -8.18
N ILE A 292 0.15 -10.22 -8.95
CA ILE A 292 -0.96 -11.06 -8.44
C ILE A 292 -0.76 -12.55 -8.74
N GLY A 293 0.40 -12.94 -9.29
CA GLY A 293 0.77 -14.33 -9.53
C GLY A 293 1.18 -15.06 -8.25
N ALA A 294 0.98 -16.37 -8.19
CA ALA A 294 1.18 -17.17 -6.98
C ALA A 294 2.61 -17.08 -6.43
N ASP A 295 3.62 -17.15 -7.31
CA ASP A 295 5.02 -17.17 -6.90
C ASP A 295 5.44 -15.83 -6.28
N LEU A 296 5.15 -14.71 -6.95
CA LEU A 296 5.53 -13.39 -6.46
C LEU A 296 4.72 -13.02 -5.22
N GLN A 297 3.44 -13.35 -5.16
CA GLN A 297 2.63 -13.15 -3.96
C GLN A 297 3.11 -13.97 -2.76
N SER A 298 3.60 -15.20 -2.99
CA SER A 298 4.19 -15.99 -1.90
C SER A 298 5.41 -15.31 -1.29
N LYS A 299 6.28 -14.74 -2.13
CA LYS A 299 7.44 -13.97 -1.69
C LYS A 299 7.05 -12.67 -1.00
N LEU A 300 6.10 -11.93 -1.56
CA LEU A 300 5.58 -10.69 -0.99
C LEU A 300 4.91 -10.93 0.36
N ALA A 301 4.05 -11.94 0.46
CA ALA A 301 3.37 -12.30 1.70
C ALA A 301 4.37 -12.62 2.82
N ALA A 302 5.44 -13.35 2.49
CA ALA A 302 6.50 -13.67 3.44
C ALA A 302 7.30 -12.42 3.86
N ALA A 303 7.63 -11.54 2.91
CA ALA A 303 8.40 -10.32 3.16
C ALA A 303 7.62 -9.24 3.92
N THR A 304 6.28 -9.27 3.88
CA THR A 304 5.42 -8.24 4.46
C THR A 304 4.53 -8.76 5.60
N ALA A 305 4.70 -10.02 6.00
CA ALA A 305 3.83 -10.67 6.99
C ALA A 305 2.32 -10.44 6.72
N SER A 306 1.94 -10.58 5.45
CA SER A 306 0.57 -10.33 4.96
C SER A 306 -0.04 -11.61 4.39
N LEU A 307 -1.36 -11.61 4.23
CA LEU A 307 -2.04 -12.69 3.53
C LEU A 307 -1.98 -12.44 2.01
N PRO A 308 -1.70 -13.47 1.18
CA PRO A 308 -1.79 -13.33 -0.27
C PRO A 308 -3.25 -13.29 -0.71
N THR A 309 -3.52 -12.54 -1.78
CA THR A 309 -4.83 -12.48 -2.44
C THR A 309 -5.04 -13.60 -3.45
N ASN A 310 -3.98 -14.19 -3.97
CA ASN A 310 -4.02 -15.32 -4.87
C ASN A 310 -4.20 -16.63 -4.07
N SER A 311 -5.20 -17.44 -4.44
CA SER A 311 -5.54 -18.70 -3.74
C SER A 311 -4.47 -19.79 -3.87
N GLU A 312 -3.62 -19.73 -4.90
CA GLU A 312 -2.54 -20.67 -5.16
C GLU A 312 -1.21 -20.27 -4.48
N ALA A 313 -1.15 -19.05 -3.94
CA ALA A 313 0.05 -18.55 -3.27
C ALA A 313 0.25 -19.20 -1.90
N LYS A 314 1.51 -19.43 -1.53
CA LYS A 314 1.87 -19.95 -0.21
C LYS A 314 1.61 -18.91 0.85
N VAL A 315 0.87 -19.27 1.88
CA VAL A 315 0.66 -18.42 3.06
C VAL A 315 1.83 -18.61 4.01
N PRO A 316 2.45 -17.52 4.53
CA PRO A 316 3.52 -17.63 5.50
C PRO A 316 3.05 -18.32 6.79
N ALA A 317 3.96 -19.01 7.45
CA ALA A 317 3.65 -19.66 8.74
C ALA A 317 3.20 -18.61 9.78
N GLY A 318 2.24 -19.00 10.62
CA GLY A 318 1.71 -18.11 11.67
C GLY A 318 0.66 -17.08 11.21
N MET A 319 0.32 -17.06 9.92
CA MET A 319 -0.77 -16.20 9.45
C MET A 319 -2.15 -16.76 9.84
N PRO A 320 -3.14 -15.89 10.15
CA PRO A 320 -4.45 -16.29 10.66
C PRO A 320 -5.41 -16.75 9.54
N THR A 321 -5.07 -17.85 8.89
CA THR A 321 -5.85 -18.40 7.75
C THR A 321 -7.26 -18.83 8.10
N ASN A 322 -7.52 -19.16 9.36
CA ASN A 322 -8.83 -19.61 9.85
C ASN A 322 -9.64 -18.49 10.53
N ALA A 323 -9.07 -17.28 10.64
CA ALA A 323 -9.80 -16.16 11.24
C ALA A 323 -10.87 -15.65 10.28
N LYS A 324 -12.02 -15.26 10.83
CA LYS A 324 -13.00 -14.50 10.07
C LYS A 324 -12.38 -13.17 9.64
N MET A 325 -12.36 -12.91 8.34
CA MET A 325 -11.88 -11.65 7.76
C MET A 325 -13.09 -10.75 7.47
N HIS A 326 -13.15 -9.63 8.18
CA HIS A 326 -14.18 -8.62 7.93
C HIS A 326 -13.77 -7.71 6.77
N THR A 327 -14.75 -7.36 5.95
CA THR A 327 -14.58 -6.42 4.84
C THR A 327 -15.17 -5.07 5.21
N THR A 328 -14.48 -4.01 4.81
CA THR A 328 -14.91 -2.63 5.00
C THR A 328 -15.66 -2.13 3.76
N ASP A 329 -16.80 -1.49 3.97
CA ASP A 329 -17.48 -0.72 2.90
C ASP A 329 -16.71 0.58 2.63
N TRP A 330 -15.71 0.46 1.76
CA TRP A 330 -14.86 1.60 1.39
C TRP A 330 -15.61 2.72 0.69
N ALA A 331 -16.73 2.44 0.03
CA ALA A 331 -17.56 3.47 -0.59
C ALA A 331 -18.26 4.33 0.48
N ASN A 332 -18.80 3.68 1.52
CA ASN A 332 -19.38 4.36 2.68
C ASN A 332 -18.31 5.14 3.46
N VAL A 333 -17.12 4.55 3.65
CA VAL A 333 -15.98 5.25 4.29
C VAL A 333 -15.59 6.49 3.49
N ALA A 334 -15.42 6.38 2.18
CA ALA A 334 -15.05 7.52 1.33
C ALA A 334 -16.07 8.66 1.40
N ALA A 335 -17.35 8.35 1.51
CA ALA A 335 -18.42 9.34 1.59
C ALA A 335 -18.50 10.04 2.96
N ASN A 336 -18.17 9.34 4.06
CA ASN A 336 -18.55 9.78 5.40
C ASN A 336 -17.37 10.01 6.36
N ARG A 337 -16.16 9.56 6.04
CA ARG A 337 -15.01 9.61 6.95
C ARG A 337 -14.73 10.99 7.53
N SER A 338 -14.87 12.05 6.73
CA SER A 338 -14.63 13.42 7.21
C SER A 338 -15.58 13.80 8.35
N ALA A 339 -16.87 13.46 8.24
CA ALA A 339 -17.85 13.69 9.30
C ALA A 339 -17.56 12.83 10.54
N TRP A 340 -17.12 11.58 10.35
CA TRP A 340 -16.75 10.70 11.46
C TRP A 340 -15.50 11.19 12.20
N VAL A 341 -14.49 11.71 11.50
CA VAL A 341 -13.31 12.33 12.12
C VAL A 341 -13.70 13.56 12.95
N GLN A 342 -14.54 14.45 12.40
CA GLN A 342 -15.03 15.61 13.15
C GLN A 342 -15.81 15.22 14.42
N ARG A 343 -16.62 14.16 14.34
CA ARG A 343 -17.33 13.62 15.50
C ARG A 343 -16.37 13.02 16.52
N TRP A 344 -15.38 12.26 16.04
CA TRP A 344 -14.29 11.70 16.86
C TRP A 344 -13.57 12.80 17.65
N ASP A 345 -13.17 13.87 16.98
CA ASP A 345 -12.42 14.97 17.61
C ASP A 345 -13.26 15.65 18.73
N ARG A 346 -14.59 15.68 18.59
CA ARG A 346 -15.48 16.20 19.64
C ARG A 346 -15.71 15.22 20.79
N GLU A 347 -15.96 13.93 20.49
CA GLU A 347 -16.44 12.97 21.47
C GLU A 347 -15.32 12.16 22.12
N MET A 348 -14.18 11.98 21.42
CA MET A 348 -13.05 11.17 21.90
C MET A 348 -11.86 12.00 22.39
N ALA A 349 -11.95 13.32 22.42
CA ALA A 349 -10.94 14.18 23.05
C ALA A 349 -10.65 13.71 24.49
N LEU A 350 -9.34 13.58 24.83
CA LEU A 350 -8.80 13.14 26.12
C LEU A 350 -8.43 14.36 26.95
#